data_8d7ffcf109a4b18a974abef43b916a88
#
_entry.id   8d7ffcf109a4b18a974abef43b916a88
#
_cell.length_a   1.000
_cell.length_b   1.000
_cell.length_c   1.000
_cell.angle_alpha   90.00
_cell.angle_beta   90.00
_cell.angle_gamma   90.00
#
_symmetry.space_group_name_H-M   'P 1'
#
loop_
_entity.id
_entity.type
_entity.pdbx_description
1 polymer ?
#
loop_
_entity_poly.entity_id
_entity_poly.type
_entity_poly.pdbx_seq_one_letter_code
_entity_poly.pdbx_strand_id
1 'polypeptide(L)'
;MKYSVGLQSPFAFSAYWYIIGIAVLLLAFVLWHVFGLKIKINSPLRLDRLRRESMHRISDIEKAYSKGEMGTRDVYQQMSREVRRYAQAATGWRTTSMLPDEMQALAIPELGRLMQNYYRPEFDIASKADAGTAVADGRQAVEAVHRFAVRQRKVAVKDAIRSWTDHIRCKVMRRLPVRMRTRMAVSIRSKAIRRIARIEAKCSRGQQDPHILYQYLRLEVRSFIRSITGWPDDSSVIQRLRRRQKGKPFAQDGNRYAPDKLAADFYEPEFTCHSMDEVSFSIMKAKELISKWN
;
A
#
# COMPACT_ATOMS: atom_id res chain seq x y z
N MET A 1 31.96 0.33 -67.52
CA MET A 1 31.91 0.08 -66.08
C MET A 1 30.46 -0.34 -65.74
N LYS A 2 30.23 -1.62 -65.41
CA LYS A 2 28.91 -2.11 -65.02
C LYS A 2 28.83 -2.10 -63.50
N TYR A 3 28.07 -1.20 -62.94
CA TYR A 3 27.74 -1.22 -61.50
C TYR A 3 26.68 -2.33 -61.25
N SER A 4 27.05 -3.47 -60.72
CA SER A 4 26.12 -4.43 -60.19
C SER A 4 25.67 -3.92 -58.80
N VAL A 5 24.53 -3.27 -58.78
CA VAL A 5 23.83 -2.98 -57.51
C VAL A 5 23.36 -4.29 -56.95
N GLY A 6 24.06 -4.82 -55.98
CA GLY A 6 23.65 -6.04 -55.26
C GLY A 6 22.32 -5.71 -54.53
N LEU A 7 21.23 -6.17 -55.13
CA LEU A 7 19.91 -6.18 -54.47
C LEU A 7 20.01 -7.09 -53.23
N GLN A 8 20.18 -6.47 -52.07
CA GLN A 8 20.03 -7.19 -50.81
C GLN A 8 18.62 -7.78 -50.75
N SER A 9 18.56 -9.08 -50.51
CA SER A 9 17.30 -9.82 -50.43
C SER A 9 16.37 -9.14 -49.44
N PRO A 10 15.15 -8.76 -49.83
CA PRO A 10 14.16 -8.12 -48.92
C PRO A 10 13.80 -9.00 -47.72
N PHE A 11 14.10 -10.29 -47.77
CA PHE A 11 13.87 -11.25 -46.69
C PHE A 11 14.84 -11.12 -45.51
N ALA A 12 16.04 -10.59 -45.68
CA ALA A 12 16.98 -10.41 -44.57
C ALA A 12 16.51 -9.30 -43.60
N PHE A 13 15.81 -8.31 -44.12
CA PHE A 13 15.24 -7.21 -43.31
C PHE A 13 13.98 -7.64 -42.55
N SER A 14 13.20 -8.59 -43.07
CA SER A 14 11.95 -9.04 -42.44
C SER A 14 12.20 -9.94 -41.21
N ALA A 15 13.25 -10.77 -41.21
CA ALA A 15 13.52 -11.68 -40.10
C ALA A 15 13.79 -10.98 -38.77
N TYR A 16 14.50 -9.87 -38.79
CA TYR A 16 14.74 -9.07 -37.57
C TYR A 16 13.47 -8.49 -36.99
N TRP A 17 12.55 -8.04 -37.82
CA TRP A 17 11.27 -7.49 -37.37
C TRP A 17 10.35 -8.56 -36.76
N TYR A 18 10.36 -9.78 -37.27
CA TYR A 18 9.66 -10.92 -36.65
C TYR A 18 10.23 -11.27 -35.29
N ILE A 19 11.57 -11.28 -35.14
CA ILE A 19 12.23 -11.55 -33.85
C ILE A 19 11.88 -10.45 -32.84
N ILE A 20 11.94 -9.19 -33.23
CA ILE A 20 11.54 -8.07 -32.39
C ILE A 20 10.06 -8.15 -32.02
N GLY A 21 9.18 -8.44 -32.97
CA GLY A 21 7.75 -8.61 -32.74
C GLY A 21 7.45 -9.74 -31.75
N ILE A 22 8.09 -10.90 -31.91
CA ILE A 22 7.96 -12.02 -30.97
C ILE A 22 8.50 -11.64 -29.58
N ALA A 23 9.63 -10.96 -29.50
CA ALA A 23 10.21 -10.51 -28.25
C ALA A 23 9.27 -9.52 -27.52
N VAL A 24 8.65 -8.59 -28.24
CA VAL A 24 7.65 -7.64 -27.68
C VAL A 24 6.39 -8.38 -27.23
N LEU A 25 5.88 -9.35 -28.00
CA LEU A 25 4.73 -10.15 -27.61
C LEU A 25 5.02 -11.02 -26.38
N LEU A 26 6.19 -11.65 -26.31
CA LEU A 26 6.61 -12.40 -25.13
C LEU A 26 6.76 -11.49 -23.92
N LEU A 27 7.32 -10.30 -24.09
CA LEU A 27 7.41 -9.30 -23.02
C LEU A 27 6.02 -8.87 -22.56
N ALA A 28 5.11 -8.56 -23.49
CA ALA A 28 3.72 -8.20 -23.20
C ALA A 28 2.98 -9.36 -22.51
N PHE A 29 3.17 -10.60 -22.95
CA PHE A 29 2.60 -11.80 -22.31
C PHE A 29 3.14 -12.01 -20.90
N VAL A 30 4.44 -11.85 -20.69
CA VAL A 30 5.06 -11.93 -19.36
C VAL A 30 4.53 -10.81 -18.46
N LEU A 31 4.46 -9.59 -18.98
CA LEU A 31 3.86 -8.47 -18.26
C LEU A 31 2.38 -8.73 -17.93
N TRP A 32 1.60 -9.22 -18.89
CA TRP A 32 0.19 -9.60 -18.68
C TRP A 32 0.06 -10.69 -17.62
N HIS A 33 0.87 -11.75 -17.69
CA HIS A 33 0.80 -12.86 -16.74
C HIS A 33 1.23 -12.45 -15.33
N VAL A 34 2.30 -11.66 -15.21
CA VAL A 34 2.84 -11.19 -13.92
C VAL A 34 1.97 -10.10 -13.29
N PHE A 35 1.49 -9.16 -14.11
CA PHE A 35 0.65 -8.04 -13.63
C PHE A 35 -0.84 -8.37 -13.64
N GLY A 36 -1.33 -9.12 -14.62
CA GLY A 36 -2.75 -9.48 -14.74
C GLY A 36 -3.26 -10.35 -13.61
N LEU A 37 -2.44 -11.27 -13.09
CA LEU A 37 -2.82 -12.14 -11.97
C LEU A 37 -2.83 -11.40 -10.61
N LYS A 38 -1.99 -10.37 -10.43
CA LYS A 38 -1.90 -9.61 -9.17
C LYS A 38 -2.77 -8.34 -9.15
N ILE A 39 -3.11 -7.78 -10.31
CA ILE A 39 -3.90 -6.54 -10.43
C ILE A 39 -5.42 -6.81 -10.48
N LYS A 40 -5.86 -8.07 -10.51
CA LYS A 40 -7.30 -8.43 -10.52
C LYS A 40 -8.08 -7.90 -9.31
N ILE A 41 -7.39 -7.48 -8.26
CA ILE A 41 -8.00 -6.92 -7.06
C ILE A 41 -8.02 -5.40 -7.20
N ASN A 42 -9.14 -4.85 -7.68
CA ASN A 42 -9.47 -3.43 -7.61
C ASN A 42 -8.84 -2.49 -8.66
N SER A 43 -9.30 -2.54 -9.90
CA SER A 43 -8.98 -1.46 -10.87
C SER A 43 -9.40 -0.07 -10.34
N PRO A 44 -8.68 1.03 -10.63
CA PRO A 44 -9.09 2.38 -10.25
C PRO A 44 -10.51 2.71 -10.74
N LEU A 45 -10.86 2.21 -11.92
CA LEU A 45 -12.21 2.32 -12.50
C LEU A 45 -13.30 1.72 -11.60
N ARG A 46 -13.00 0.63 -10.88
CA ARG A 46 -13.96 0.03 -9.93
C ARG A 46 -14.21 0.92 -8.71
N LEU A 47 -13.17 1.57 -8.16
CA LEU A 47 -13.36 2.49 -7.03
C LEU A 47 -14.16 3.72 -7.42
N ASP A 48 -13.86 4.32 -8.57
CA ASP A 48 -14.59 5.48 -9.06
C ASP A 48 -16.05 5.12 -9.37
N ARG A 49 -16.29 3.90 -9.86
CA ARG A 49 -17.64 3.37 -10.06
C ARG A 49 -18.37 3.20 -8.71
N LEU A 50 -17.74 2.54 -7.74
CA LEU A 50 -18.31 2.36 -6.39
C LEU A 50 -18.61 3.71 -5.72
N ARG A 51 -17.72 4.70 -5.89
CA ARG A 51 -17.94 6.06 -5.38
C ARG A 51 -19.18 6.69 -6.02
N ARG A 52 -19.29 6.64 -7.36
CA ARG A 52 -20.45 7.19 -8.06
C ARG A 52 -21.76 6.49 -7.65
N GLU A 53 -21.74 5.17 -7.53
CA GLU A 53 -22.90 4.40 -7.07
C GLU A 53 -23.31 4.78 -5.65
N SER A 54 -22.35 4.96 -4.74
CA SER A 54 -22.63 5.39 -3.37
C SER A 54 -23.15 6.82 -3.32
N MET A 55 -22.55 7.75 -4.07
CA MET A 55 -23.03 9.13 -4.15
C MET A 55 -24.45 9.23 -4.75
N HIS A 56 -24.76 8.37 -5.73
CA HIS A 56 -26.12 8.31 -6.28
C HIS A 56 -27.13 7.87 -5.21
N ARG A 57 -26.82 6.80 -4.45
CA ARG A 57 -27.70 6.34 -3.35
C ARG A 57 -27.87 7.39 -2.27
N ILE A 58 -26.80 8.11 -1.91
CA ILE A 58 -26.89 9.24 -0.96
C ILE A 58 -27.84 10.31 -1.52
N SER A 59 -27.77 10.62 -2.82
CA SER A 59 -28.69 11.57 -3.44
C SER A 59 -30.16 11.05 -3.47
N ASP A 60 -30.36 9.75 -3.60
CA ASP A 60 -31.70 9.15 -3.56
C ASP A 60 -32.29 9.22 -2.14
N ILE A 61 -31.49 9.00 -1.09
CA ILE A 61 -31.89 9.19 0.31
C ILE A 61 -32.30 10.65 0.55
N GLU A 62 -31.50 11.61 0.08
CA GLU A 62 -31.79 13.04 0.18
C GLU A 62 -33.12 13.41 -0.51
N LYS A 63 -33.36 12.89 -1.71
CA LYS A 63 -34.62 13.11 -2.45
C LYS A 63 -35.82 12.50 -1.74
N ALA A 64 -35.69 11.29 -1.18
CA ALA A 64 -36.77 10.64 -0.44
C ALA A 64 -37.11 11.44 0.83
N TYR A 65 -36.11 11.98 1.53
CA TYR A 65 -36.31 12.86 2.66
C TYR A 65 -37.02 14.16 2.26
N SER A 66 -36.54 14.82 1.20
CA SER A 66 -37.16 16.09 0.73
C SER A 66 -38.61 15.93 0.27
N LYS A 67 -39.02 14.74 -0.14
CA LYS A 67 -40.42 14.41 -0.47
C LYS A 67 -41.26 14.04 0.73
N GLY A 68 -40.66 13.96 1.95
CA GLY A 68 -41.35 13.49 3.13
C GLY A 68 -41.63 11.98 3.20
N GLU A 69 -41.04 11.22 2.29
CA GLU A 69 -41.18 9.74 2.22
C GLU A 69 -40.36 9.05 3.34
N MET A 70 -39.46 9.78 4.00
CA MET A 70 -38.52 9.25 4.97
C MET A 70 -38.39 10.18 6.19
N GLY A 71 -38.36 9.59 7.38
CA GLY A 71 -38.09 10.32 8.63
C GLY A 71 -36.62 10.61 8.84
N THR A 72 -36.31 11.63 9.68
CA THR A 72 -34.93 12.00 10.01
C THR A 72 -34.10 10.79 10.50
N ARG A 73 -34.66 9.98 11.39
CA ARG A 73 -34.02 8.78 11.91
C ARG A 73 -33.64 7.77 10.80
N ASP A 74 -34.56 7.57 9.85
CA ASP A 74 -34.34 6.64 8.75
C ASP A 74 -33.21 7.13 7.84
N VAL A 75 -33.10 8.46 7.65
CA VAL A 75 -31.98 9.08 6.94
C VAL A 75 -30.64 8.70 7.59
N TYR A 76 -30.50 8.89 8.91
CA TYR A 76 -29.29 8.53 9.63
C TYR A 76 -28.95 7.04 9.52
N GLN A 77 -29.96 6.17 9.65
CA GLN A 77 -29.76 4.72 9.50
C GLN A 77 -29.30 4.32 8.09
N GLN A 78 -29.95 4.87 7.06
CA GLN A 78 -29.59 4.55 5.69
C GLN A 78 -28.22 5.13 5.31
N MET A 79 -27.91 6.35 5.75
CA MET A 79 -26.60 6.97 5.56
C MET A 79 -25.49 6.18 6.25
N SER A 80 -25.69 5.78 7.51
CA SER A 80 -24.76 4.92 8.25
C SER A 80 -24.48 3.62 7.49
N ARG A 81 -25.52 2.94 7.01
CA ARG A 81 -25.38 1.69 6.23
C ARG A 81 -24.62 1.91 4.93
N GLU A 82 -24.95 2.96 4.18
CA GLU A 82 -24.33 3.21 2.88
C GLU A 82 -22.84 3.59 3.02
N VAL A 83 -22.49 4.46 3.98
CA VAL A 83 -21.10 4.83 4.25
C VAL A 83 -20.28 3.61 4.70
N ARG A 84 -20.81 2.78 5.61
CA ARG A 84 -20.16 1.54 6.05
C ARG A 84 -19.95 0.57 4.88
N ARG A 85 -20.98 0.39 4.05
CA ARG A 85 -20.92 -0.47 2.85
C ARG A 85 -19.87 0.02 1.87
N TYR A 86 -19.82 1.32 1.61
CA TYR A 86 -18.80 1.90 0.76
C TYR A 86 -17.41 1.71 1.34
N ALA A 87 -17.20 2.00 2.63
CA ALA A 87 -15.93 1.83 3.31
C ALA A 87 -15.44 0.38 3.22
N GLN A 88 -16.32 -0.59 3.45
CA GLN A 88 -15.99 -2.01 3.29
C GLN A 88 -15.58 -2.37 1.86
N ALA A 89 -16.34 -1.91 0.87
CA ALA A 89 -16.05 -2.20 -0.53
C ALA A 89 -14.76 -1.54 -1.03
N ALA A 90 -14.42 -0.35 -0.50
CA ALA A 90 -13.27 0.44 -0.90
C ALA A 90 -11.97 0.01 -0.22
N THR A 91 -12.02 -0.36 1.07
CA THR A 91 -10.84 -0.68 1.90
C THR A 91 -10.66 -2.17 2.14
N GLY A 92 -11.73 -2.97 2.05
CA GLY A 92 -11.75 -4.38 2.43
C GLY A 92 -11.92 -4.61 3.95
N TRP A 93 -12.06 -3.55 4.75
CA TRP A 93 -12.31 -3.68 6.19
C TRP A 93 -13.77 -4.10 6.44
N ARG A 94 -14.02 -4.83 7.52
CA ARG A 94 -15.38 -5.28 7.89
C ARG A 94 -16.19 -4.19 8.59
N THR A 95 -16.24 -2.99 8.01
CA THR A 95 -16.86 -1.80 8.62
C THR A 95 -18.35 -1.94 8.89
N THR A 96 -19.04 -2.87 8.24
CA THR A 96 -20.47 -3.13 8.49
C THR A 96 -20.75 -3.80 9.85
N SER A 97 -19.77 -4.52 10.41
CA SER A 97 -19.88 -5.19 11.71
C SER A 97 -19.08 -4.50 12.83
N MET A 98 -18.35 -3.43 12.52
CA MET A 98 -17.56 -2.68 13.51
C MET A 98 -18.42 -1.75 14.33
N LEU A 99 -18.08 -1.64 15.62
CA LEU A 99 -18.63 -0.62 16.52
C LEU A 99 -18.06 0.78 16.20
N PRO A 100 -18.75 1.88 16.57
CA PRO A 100 -18.24 3.24 16.34
C PRO A 100 -16.84 3.47 16.92
N ASP A 101 -16.56 2.96 18.12
CA ASP A 101 -15.26 3.08 18.77
C ASP A 101 -14.14 2.33 18.03
N GLU A 102 -14.44 1.16 17.48
CA GLU A 102 -13.51 0.43 16.64
C GLU A 102 -13.20 1.19 15.33
N MET A 103 -14.19 1.91 14.81
CA MET A 103 -13.99 2.74 13.61
C MET A 103 -13.15 3.98 13.88
N GLN A 104 -13.12 4.50 15.11
CA GLN A 104 -12.20 5.59 15.48
C GLN A 104 -10.75 5.17 15.46
N ALA A 105 -10.47 3.91 15.76
CA ALA A 105 -9.12 3.34 15.67
C ALA A 105 -8.64 3.15 14.24
N LEU A 106 -9.51 3.32 13.22
CA LEU A 106 -9.12 3.25 11.82
C LEU A 106 -8.35 4.51 11.40
N ALA A 107 -7.49 4.35 10.40
CA ALA A 107 -6.68 5.44 9.84
C ALA A 107 -7.50 6.47 9.00
N ILE A 108 -8.80 6.59 9.25
CA ILE A 108 -9.71 7.54 8.60
C ILE A 108 -10.53 8.24 9.70
N PRO A 109 -10.00 9.32 10.29
CA PRO A 109 -10.63 9.98 11.41
C PRO A 109 -12.03 10.55 11.07
N GLU A 110 -12.24 10.97 9.82
CA GLU A 110 -13.54 11.47 9.36
C GLU A 110 -14.62 10.39 9.43
N LEU A 111 -14.28 9.14 9.12
CA LEU A 111 -15.21 8.01 9.20
C LEU A 111 -15.59 7.71 10.67
N GLY A 112 -14.61 7.71 11.58
CA GLY A 112 -14.83 7.47 12.99
C GLY A 112 -15.74 8.56 13.62
N ARG A 113 -15.45 9.84 13.35
CA ARG A 113 -16.28 10.97 13.83
C ARG A 113 -17.70 10.89 13.29
N LEU A 114 -17.87 10.60 12.00
CA LEU A 114 -19.19 10.46 11.39
C LEU A 114 -20.01 9.38 12.09
N MET A 115 -19.44 8.21 12.33
CA MET A 115 -20.15 7.10 12.96
C MET A 115 -20.55 7.41 14.40
N GLN A 116 -19.76 8.18 15.14
CA GLN A 116 -20.15 8.67 16.47
C GLN A 116 -21.29 9.69 16.40
N ASN A 117 -21.21 10.65 15.46
CA ASN A 117 -22.26 11.65 15.28
C ASN A 117 -23.58 11.01 14.86
N TYR A 118 -23.54 9.91 14.10
CA TYR A 118 -24.75 9.21 13.65
C TYR A 118 -25.35 8.30 14.72
N TYR A 119 -24.56 7.83 15.68
CA TYR A 119 -25.02 6.86 16.67
C TYR A 119 -26.21 7.38 17.48
N ARG A 120 -26.13 8.63 17.97
CA ARG A 120 -27.24 9.21 18.74
C ARG A 120 -28.52 9.37 17.91
N PRO A 121 -28.51 10.06 16.75
CA PRO A 121 -29.72 10.25 15.92
C PRO A 121 -30.30 8.94 15.38
N GLU A 122 -29.46 7.92 15.18
CA GLU A 122 -29.88 6.61 14.70
C GLU A 122 -30.74 5.86 15.73
N PHE A 123 -30.45 6.01 17.02
CA PHE A 123 -31.12 5.26 18.11
C PHE A 123 -32.05 6.11 18.98
N ASP A 124 -31.88 7.43 19.04
CA ASP A 124 -32.70 8.34 19.87
C ASP A 124 -33.89 8.92 19.09
N ILE A 125 -35.08 8.62 19.55
CA ILE A 125 -36.35 9.09 18.95
C ILE A 125 -36.55 10.60 19.13
N ALA A 126 -35.97 11.20 20.18
CA ALA A 126 -36.13 12.61 20.52
C ALA A 126 -35.01 13.50 19.92
N SER A 127 -34.14 12.96 19.12
CA SER A 127 -33.02 13.70 18.53
C SER A 127 -33.53 14.80 17.58
N LYS A 128 -33.19 16.07 17.89
CA LYS A 128 -33.41 17.23 16.99
C LYS A 128 -32.34 17.34 15.88
N ALA A 129 -31.75 16.23 15.46
CA ALA A 129 -30.71 16.22 14.48
C ALA A 129 -31.23 16.61 13.09
N ASP A 130 -30.41 17.37 12.34
CA ASP A 130 -30.74 17.83 11.00
C ASP A 130 -30.31 16.81 9.96
N ALA A 131 -31.25 16.33 9.15
CA ALA A 131 -30.97 15.37 8.08
C ALA A 131 -30.09 15.95 6.96
N GLY A 132 -30.11 17.25 6.74
CA GLY A 132 -29.26 17.93 5.77
C GLY A 132 -27.78 17.82 6.15
N THR A 133 -27.45 18.01 7.43
CA THR A 133 -26.08 17.81 7.92
C THR A 133 -25.63 16.36 7.79
N ALA A 134 -26.53 15.39 8.05
CA ALA A 134 -26.21 13.98 7.87
C ALA A 134 -25.80 13.64 6.43
N VAL A 135 -26.52 14.17 5.46
CA VAL A 135 -26.22 13.95 4.03
C VAL A 135 -24.86 14.56 3.66
N ALA A 136 -24.59 15.80 4.11
CA ALA A 136 -23.33 16.48 3.85
C ALA A 136 -22.12 15.73 4.46
N ASP A 137 -22.23 15.34 5.73
CA ASP A 137 -21.22 14.59 6.45
C ASP A 137 -20.98 13.20 5.80
N GLY A 138 -22.05 12.53 5.38
CA GLY A 138 -21.94 11.25 4.68
C GLY A 138 -21.20 11.35 3.36
N ARG A 139 -21.45 12.40 2.56
CA ARG A 139 -20.69 12.68 1.34
C ARG A 139 -19.22 12.94 1.65
N GLN A 140 -18.93 13.73 2.66
CA GLN A 140 -17.56 14.03 3.08
C GLN A 140 -16.81 12.76 3.51
N ALA A 141 -17.46 11.87 4.27
CA ALA A 141 -16.87 10.61 4.70
C ALA A 141 -16.58 9.68 3.52
N VAL A 142 -17.50 9.56 2.55
CA VAL A 142 -17.27 8.78 1.31
C VAL A 142 -16.07 9.32 0.56
N GLU A 143 -15.90 10.64 0.44
CA GLU A 143 -14.72 11.24 -0.21
C GLU A 143 -13.44 11.01 0.57
N ALA A 144 -13.46 11.07 1.91
CA ALA A 144 -12.30 10.78 2.75
C ALA A 144 -11.86 9.32 2.59
N VAL A 145 -12.80 8.38 2.66
CA VAL A 145 -12.55 6.94 2.41
C VAL A 145 -12.00 6.71 1.01
N HIS A 146 -12.56 7.37 0.00
CA HIS A 146 -12.08 7.27 -1.38
C HIS A 146 -10.62 7.73 -1.51
N ARG A 147 -10.31 8.92 -1.00
CA ARG A 147 -8.93 9.45 -0.99
C ARG A 147 -7.96 8.50 -0.30
N PHE A 148 -8.34 7.96 0.84
CA PHE A 148 -7.54 6.98 1.57
C PHE A 148 -7.32 5.70 0.75
N ALA A 149 -8.38 5.10 0.21
CA ALA A 149 -8.29 3.88 -0.62
C ALA A 149 -7.41 4.07 -1.86
N VAL A 150 -7.48 5.22 -2.54
CA VAL A 150 -6.61 5.58 -3.67
C VAL A 150 -5.15 5.70 -3.23
N ARG A 151 -4.88 6.32 -2.06
CA ARG A 151 -3.52 6.43 -1.51
C ARG A 151 -2.94 5.05 -1.16
N GLN A 152 -3.70 4.22 -0.48
CA GLN A 152 -3.28 2.85 -0.14
C GLN A 152 -2.91 2.03 -1.38
N ARG A 153 -3.70 2.16 -2.46
CA ARG A 153 -3.39 1.48 -3.72
C ARG A 153 -2.10 1.93 -4.35
N LYS A 154 -1.83 3.24 -4.37
CA LYS A 154 -0.55 3.74 -4.89
C LYS A 154 0.63 3.12 -4.14
N VAL A 155 0.47 2.90 -2.84
CA VAL A 155 1.49 2.20 -2.03
C VAL A 155 1.59 0.74 -2.43
N ALA A 156 0.47 0.01 -2.53
CA ALA A 156 0.45 -1.40 -2.90
C ALA A 156 1.01 -1.66 -4.31
N VAL A 157 0.71 -0.80 -5.29
CA VAL A 157 1.30 -0.90 -6.65
C VAL A 157 2.80 -0.67 -6.61
N LYS A 158 3.26 0.34 -5.86
CA LYS A 158 4.71 0.56 -5.68
C LYS A 158 5.40 -0.64 -5.03
N ASP A 159 4.75 -1.27 -4.03
CA ASP A 159 5.27 -2.47 -3.39
C ASP A 159 5.36 -3.65 -4.36
N ALA A 160 4.31 -3.88 -5.15
CA ALA A 160 4.32 -4.92 -6.17
C ALA A 160 5.43 -4.73 -7.20
N ILE A 161 5.62 -3.50 -7.70
CA ILE A 161 6.71 -3.18 -8.63
C ILE A 161 8.07 -3.40 -7.97
N ARG A 162 8.25 -2.94 -6.72
CA ARG A 162 9.50 -3.12 -5.98
C ARG A 162 9.80 -4.59 -5.71
N SER A 163 8.82 -5.34 -5.23
CA SER A 163 8.94 -6.78 -4.99
C SER A 163 9.40 -7.51 -6.26
N TRP A 164 8.85 -7.14 -7.42
CA TRP A 164 9.25 -7.71 -8.70
C TRP A 164 10.69 -7.32 -9.10
N THR A 165 11.03 -6.04 -8.99
CA THR A 165 12.40 -5.57 -9.29
C THR A 165 13.43 -6.19 -8.36
N ASP A 166 13.10 -6.36 -7.08
CA ASP A 166 13.96 -7.01 -6.10
C ASP A 166 14.11 -8.50 -6.40
N HIS A 167 13.04 -9.17 -6.82
CA HIS A 167 13.10 -10.58 -7.24
C HIS A 167 14.05 -10.79 -8.44
N ILE A 168 13.95 -9.93 -9.46
CA ILE A 168 14.88 -9.98 -10.60
C ILE A 168 16.31 -9.70 -10.12
N ARG A 169 16.50 -8.66 -9.32
CA ARG A 169 17.81 -8.31 -8.77
C ARG A 169 18.42 -9.47 -7.99
N CYS A 170 17.63 -10.15 -7.15
CA CYS A 170 18.07 -11.32 -6.40
C CYS A 170 18.54 -12.47 -7.31
N LYS A 171 17.80 -12.74 -8.38
CA LYS A 171 18.21 -13.76 -9.38
C LYS A 171 19.52 -13.39 -10.04
N VAL A 172 19.70 -12.11 -10.39
CA VAL A 172 20.94 -11.61 -10.99
C VAL A 172 22.09 -11.66 -9.98
N MET A 173 21.87 -11.19 -8.74
CA MET A 173 22.88 -11.20 -7.69
C MET A 173 23.43 -12.58 -7.37
N ARG A 174 22.58 -13.62 -7.40
CA ARG A 174 23.03 -15.01 -7.17
C ARG A 174 24.03 -15.51 -8.22
N ARG A 175 23.98 -14.96 -9.43
CA ARG A 175 24.84 -15.34 -10.55
C ARG A 175 26.13 -14.51 -10.66
N LEU A 176 26.25 -13.44 -9.87
CA LEU A 176 27.41 -12.54 -9.93
C LEU A 176 28.58 -13.04 -9.07
N PRO A 177 29.84 -12.77 -9.48
CA PRO A 177 31.04 -13.04 -8.68
C PRO A 177 31.01 -12.27 -7.33
N VAL A 178 31.66 -12.82 -6.31
CA VAL A 178 31.66 -12.25 -4.93
C VAL A 178 32.09 -10.79 -4.90
N ARG A 179 33.14 -10.42 -5.65
CA ARG A 179 33.61 -9.02 -5.72
C ARG A 179 32.57 -8.02 -6.24
N MET A 180 31.73 -8.45 -7.19
CA MET A 180 30.63 -7.61 -7.68
C MET A 180 29.47 -7.53 -6.67
N ARG A 181 29.21 -8.61 -5.92
CA ARG A 181 28.17 -8.62 -4.89
C ARG A 181 28.45 -7.59 -3.79
N THR A 182 29.68 -7.49 -3.30
CA THR A 182 30.07 -6.52 -2.25
C THR A 182 29.90 -5.07 -2.73
N ARG A 183 30.34 -4.74 -3.94
CA ARG A 183 30.14 -3.40 -4.53
C ARG A 183 28.65 -3.07 -4.69
N MET A 184 27.83 -4.03 -5.13
CA MET A 184 26.39 -3.83 -5.22
C MET A 184 25.74 -3.67 -3.86
N ALA A 185 26.15 -4.40 -2.83
CA ALA A 185 25.64 -4.28 -1.47
C ALA A 185 25.85 -2.86 -0.91
N VAL A 186 27.03 -2.27 -1.11
CA VAL A 186 27.33 -0.87 -0.73
C VAL A 186 26.39 0.10 -1.48
N SER A 187 26.21 -0.10 -2.78
CA SER A 187 25.29 0.73 -3.58
C SER A 187 23.83 0.60 -3.13
N ILE A 188 23.38 -0.61 -2.77
CA ILE A 188 22.03 -0.86 -2.26
C ILE A 188 21.84 -0.15 -0.92
N ARG A 189 22.80 -0.26 0.00
CA ARG A 189 22.81 0.40 1.30
C ARG A 189 22.69 1.92 1.16
N SER A 190 23.53 2.53 0.36
CA SER A 190 23.53 3.99 0.14
C SER A 190 22.23 4.49 -0.52
N LYS A 191 21.62 3.70 -1.41
CA LYS A 191 20.32 4.01 -2.01
C LYS A 191 19.18 3.92 -0.99
N ALA A 192 19.19 2.89 -0.14
CA ALA A 192 18.18 2.72 0.92
C ALA A 192 18.25 3.88 1.93
N ILE A 193 19.45 4.24 2.42
CA ILE A 193 19.64 5.38 3.34
C ILE A 193 19.11 6.67 2.72
N ARG A 194 19.43 6.97 1.44
CA ARG A 194 18.93 8.16 0.75
C ARG A 194 17.40 8.19 0.61
N ARG A 195 16.76 7.03 0.46
CA ARG A 195 15.30 6.95 0.38
C ARG A 195 14.65 7.15 1.73
N ILE A 196 15.25 6.59 2.79
CA ILE A 196 14.78 6.81 4.16
C ILE A 196 14.94 8.27 4.56
N ALA A 197 16.05 8.93 4.20
CA ALA A 197 16.24 10.36 4.44
C ALA A 197 15.16 11.23 3.75
N ARG A 198 14.66 10.82 2.57
CA ARG A 198 13.51 11.50 1.93
C ARG A 198 12.19 11.30 2.68
N ILE A 199 11.99 10.13 3.29
CA ILE A 199 10.81 9.86 4.12
C ILE A 199 10.90 10.72 5.40
N GLU A 200 12.07 10.77 6.02
CA GLU A 200 12.34 11.63 7.18
C GLU A 200 12.07 13.12 6.89
N ALA A 201 12.55 13.63 5.77
CA ALA A 201 12.28 15.01 5.36
C ALA A 201 10.80 15.30 5.12
N LYS A 202 9.99 14.31 4.75
CA LYS A 202 8.53 14.45 4.64
C LYS A 202 7.84 14.39 6.00
N CYS A 203 8.36 13.54 6.90
CA CYS A 203 7.90 13.45 8.27
C CYS A 203 8.11 14.77 9.00
N SER A 204 9.31 15.36 8.93
CA SER A 204 9.63 16.64 9.59
C SER A 204 8.83 17.84 9.06
N ARG A 205 8.33 17.76 7.81
CA ARG A 205 7.46 18.80 7.23
C ARG A 205 5.98 18.63 7.56
N GLY A 206 5.57 17.54 8.22
CA GLY A 206 4.16 17.24 8.49
C GLY A 206 3.28 17.05 7.23
N GLN A 207 3.90 16.80 6.08
CA GLN A 207 3.22 16.84 4.77
C GLN A 207 2.37 15.60 4.47
N GLN A 208 2.46 14.53 5.24
CA GLN A 208 1.76 13.28 4.97
C GLN A 208 1.29 12.62 6.27
N ASP A 209 0.24 11.82 6.13
CA ASP A 209 -0.30 10.97 7.18
C ASP A 209 0.79 10.02 7.75
N PRO A 210 0.95 9.92 9.08
CA PRO A 210 1.92 9.05 9.75
C PRO A 210 1.84 7.61 9.27
N HIS A 211 0.63 7.07 9.12
CA HIS A 211 0.42 5.72 8.63
C HIS A 211 0.99 5.49 7.22
N ILE A 212 0.80 6.44 6.33
CA ILE A 212 1.33 6.36 4.96
C ILE A 212 2.85 6.46 4.94
N LEU A 213 3.43 7.35 5.76
CA LEU A 213 4.89 7.46 5.88
C LEU A 213 5.50 6.17 6.42
N TYR A 214 4.88 5.56 7.42
CA TYR A 214 5.31 4.27 7.96
C TYR A 214 5.22 3.16 6.91
N GLN A 215 4.17 3.10 6.10
CA GLN A 215 4.06 2.13 5.01
C GLN A 215 5.20 2.30 3.98
N TYR A 216 5.56 3.52 3.61
CA TYR A 216 6.70 3.76 2.74
C TYR A 216 8.03 3.32 3.39
N LEU A 217 8.23 3.61 4.68
CA LEU A 217 9.41 3.18 5.42
C LEU A 217 9.51 1.65 5.45
N ARG A 218 8.42 0.99 5.77
CA ARG A 218 8.31 -0.47 5.79
C ARG A 218 8.67 -1.09 4.44
N LEU A 219 8.18 -0.51 3.34
CA LEU A 219 8.52 -0.94 1.99
C LEU A 219 10.02 -0.81 1.68
N GLU A 220 10.65 0.30 2.08
CA GLU A 220 12.08 0.51 1.85
C GLU A 220 12.94 -0.49 2.64
N VAL A 221 12.60 -0.73 3.91
CA VAL A 221 13.32 -1.70 4.74
C VAL A 221 13.18 -3.12 4.19
N ARG A 222 11.98 -3.54 3.82
CA ARG A 222 11.74 -4.86 3.20
C ARG A 222 12.48 -5.01 1.88
N SER A 223 12.45 -3.99 1.01
CA SER A 223 13.19 -3.97 -0.24
C SER A 223 14.70 -4.10 -0.02
N PHE A 224 15.23 -3.40 0.99
CA PHE A 224 16.64 -3.50 1.38
C PHE A 224 17.00 -4.92 1.83
N ILE A 225 16.24 -5.51 2.76
CA ILE A 225 16.48 -6.86 3.28
C ILE A 225 16.43 -7.88 2.14
N ARG A 226 15.39 -7.84 1.29
CA ARG A 226 15.30 -8.74 0.13
C ARG A 226 16.47 -8.58 -0.83
N SER A 227 16.90 -7.35 -1.09
CA SER A 227 18.01 -7.07 -2.01
C SER A 227 19.35 -7.61 -1.53
N ILE A 228 19.58 -7.65 -0.21
CA ILE A 228 20.84 -8.18 0.37
C ILE A 228 20.76 -9.68 0.59
N THR A 229 19.66 -10.18 1.15
CA THR A 229 19.53 -11.61 1.52
C THR A 229 19.18 -12.49 0.33
N GLY A 230 18.56 -11.92 -0.70
CA GLY A 230 18.04 -12.70 -1.83
C GLY A 230 16.84 -13.58 -1.51
N TRP A 231 16.14 -13.31 -0.39
CA TRP A 231 14.97 -14.09 0.00
C TRP A 231 13.74 -13.64 -0.78
N PRO A 232 12.96 -14.56 -1.38
CA PRO A 232 11.96 -14.21 -2.37
C PRO A 232 10.65 -13.69 -1.81
N ASP A 233 10.27 -14.12 -0.61
CA ASP A 233 8.99 -13.77 0.01
C ASP A 233 9.10 -13.37 1.50
N ASP A 234 8.07 -12.72 2.00
CA ASP A 234 8.02 -12.22 3.38
C ASP A 234 7.90 -13.37 4.39
N SER A 235 7.20 -14.46 4.05
CA SER A 235 7.01 -15.60 4.93
C SER A 235 8.32 -16.35 5.18
N SER A 236 9.11 -16.55 4.13
CA SER A 236 10.43 -17.17 4.25
C SER A 236 11.43 -16.27 5.03
N VAL A 237 11.32 -14.96 4.88
CA VAL A 237 12.13 -13.99 5.64
C VAL A 237 11.82 -14.09 7.12
N ILE A 238 10.55 -14.00 7.52
CA ILE A 238 10.11 -14.08 8.91
C ILE A 238 10.55 -15.40 9.56
N GLN A 239 10.34 -16.53 8.90
CA GLN A 239 10.73 -17.85 9.43
C GLN A 239 12.25 -17.95 9.63
N ARG A 240 13.05 -17.44 8.71
CA ARG A 240 14.52 -17.48 8.81
C ARG A 240 15.03 -16.52 9.86
N LEU A 241 14.46 -15.33 10.00
CA LEU A 241 14.78 -14.40 11.09
C LEU A 241 14.48 -15.03 12.46
N ARG A 242 13.31 -15.66 12.62
CA ARG A 242 12.91 -16.36 13.85
C ARG A 242 13.83 -17.56 14.15
N ARG A 243 14.27 -18.33 13.15
CA ARG A 243 15.23 -19.44 13.33
C ARG A 243 16.60 -18.94 13.77
N ARG A 244 17.09 -17.83 13.22
CA ARG A 244 18.36 -17.22 13.63
C ARG A 244 18.31 -16.72 15.07
N GLN A 245 17.16 -16.23 15.53
CA GLN A 245 16.99 -15.81 16.92
C GLN A 245 17.04 -17.00 17.91
N LYS A 246 16.46 -18.15 17.54
CA LYS A 246 16.43 -19.36 18.41
C LYS A 246 17.77 -20.06 18.53
N GLY A 247 18.67 -19.88 17.57
CA GLY A 247 19.98 -20.61 17.55
C GLY A 247 21.13 -19.89 18.22
N LYS A 248 20.97 -18.65 18.70
CA LYS A 248 22.02 -17.92 19.43
C LYS A 248 21.67 -17.86 20.90
N PRO A 249 22.55 -18.41 21.80
CA PRO A 249 22.38 -18.18 23.22
C PRO A 249 22.35 -16.66 23.44
N PHE A 250 21.46 -16.21 24.30
CA PHE A 250 21.33 -14.81 24.71
C PHE A 250 22.70 -14.35 25.20
N ALA A 251 23.46 -13.66 24.35
CA ALA A 251 24.67 -13.01 24.79
C ALA A 251 24.22 -11.93 25.78
N GLN A 252 24.68 -12.05 27.04
CA GLN A 252 24.37 -11.17 28.16
C GLN A 252 24.85 -9.72 27.96
N ASP A 253 25.44 -9.39 26.83
CA ASP A 253 25.79 -8.04 26.45
C ASP A 253 24.56 -7.21 26.11
N GLY A 254 24.01 -6.54 27.11
CA GLY A 254 22.75 -5.80 27.13
C GLY A 254 22.63 -4.63 26.15
N ASN A 255 23.41 -4.57 25.07
CA ASN A 255 23.38 -3.40 24.17
C ASN A 255 23.48 -3.70 22.65
N ARG A 256 23.30 -4.94 22.22
CA ARG A 256 23.28 -5.24 20.79
C ARG A 256 21.89 -5.72 20.37
N TYR A 257 21.04 -4.78 19.97
CA TYR A 257 19.86 -5.11 19.16
C TYR A 257 20.36 -5.88 17.93
N ALA A 258 20.09 -7.20 17.91
CA ALA A 258 20.44 -7.99 16.75
C ALA A 258 19.67 -7.45 15.54
N PRO A 259 20.32 -7.22 14.38
CA PRO A 259 19.65 -6.69 13.19
C PRO A 259 18.44 -7.53 12.78
N ASP A 260 18.44 -8.82 13.11
CA ASP A 260 17.34 -9.75 12.88
C ASP A 260 16.07 -9.40 13.69
N LYS A 261 16.21 -8.86 14.94
CA LYS A 261 15.07 -8.42 15.76
C LYS A 261 14.47 -7.13 15.20
N LEU A 262 15.31 -6.17 14.87
CA LEU A 262 14.88 -4.92 14.22
C LEU A 262 14.20 -5.17 12.87
N ALA A 263 14.68 -6.16 12.13
CA ALA A 263 14.05 -6.54 10.86
C ALA A 263 12.66 -7.14 11.07
N ALA A 264 12.45 -7.96 12.11
CA ALA A 264 11.16 -8.59 12.39
C ALA A 264 10.04 -7.56 12.58
N ASP A 265 10.33 -6.45 13.29
CA ASP A 265 9.35 -5.38 13.54
C ASP A 265 8.74 -4.81 12.24
N PHE A 266 9.53 -4.75 11.16
CA PHE A 266 9.05 -4.26 9.85
C PHE A 266 8.29 -5.32 9.03
N TYR A 267 8.26 -6.57 9.48
CA TYR A 267 7.52 -7.65 8.82
C TYR A 267 6.20 -7.99 9.53
N GLU A 268 6.01 -7.57 10.77
CA GLU A 268 4.75 -7.78 11.48
C GLU A 268 3.62 -6.95 10.86
N PRO A 269 2.48 -7.58 10.50
CA PRO A 269 1.38 -6.89 9.82
C PRO A 269 0.60 -5.93 10.73
N GLU A 270 0.68 -6.17 12.06
CA GLU A 270 -0.15 -5.48 13.06
C GLU A 270 0.45 -4.15 13.54
N PHE A 271 1.69 -3.85 13.17
CA PHE A 271 2.33 -2.61 13.60
C PHE A 271 1.80 -1.43 12.77
N THR A 272 0.93 -0.64 13.37
CA THR A 272 0.39 0.60 12.81
C THR A 272 0.96 1.78 13.59
N CYS A 273 1.55 2.76 12.88
CA CYS A 273 1.98 4.03 13.49
C CYS A 273 0.82 5.02 13.44
N HIS A 274 0.45 5.56 14.59
CA HIS A 274 -0.64 6.53 14.73
C HIS A 274 -0.14 7.96 14.94
N SER A 275 1.13 8.14 15.29
CA SER A 275 1.74 9.46 15.53
C SER A 275 2.99 9.70 14.70
N MET A 276 3.35 10.97 14.48
CA MET A 276 4.60 11.35 13.81
C MET A 276 5.84 10.97 14.62
N ASP A 277 5.74 10.93 15.95
CA ASP A 277 6.83 10.52 16.83
C ASP A 277 7.16 9.04 16.68
N GLU A 278 6.14 8.18 16.56
CA GLU A 278 6.31 6.76 16.26
C GLU A 278 6.97 6.53 14.90
N VAL A 279 6.60 7.32 13.89
CA VAL A 279 7.24 7.27 12.57
C VAL A 279 8.70 7.69 12.68
N SER A 280 9.01 8.76 13.39
CA SER A 280 10.38 9.26 13.59
C SER A 280 11.25 8.22 14.30
N PHE A 281 10.73 7.56 15.34
CA PHE A 281 11.39 6.46 16.02
C PHE A 281 11.63 5.25 15.09
N SER A 282 10.65 4.92 14.28
CA SER A 282 10.78 3.83 13.29
C SER A 282 11.81 4.16 12.20
N ILE A 283 11.95 5.42 11.79
CA ILE A 283 12.98 5.89 10.87
C ILE A 283 14.38 5.68 11.47
N MET A 284 14.55 6.03 12.74
CA MET A 284 15.82 5.83 13.46
C MET A 284 16.18 4.35 13.50
N LYS A 285 15.24 3.48 13.88
CA LYS A 285 15.42 2.02 13.86
C LYS A 285 15.79 1.49 12.47
N ALA A 286 15.15 1.99 11.41
CA ALA A 286 15.44 1.58 10.05
C ALA A 286 16.84 1.97 9.60
N LYS A 287 17.32 3.17 9.94
CA LYS A 287 18.68 3.62 9.66
C LYS A 287 19.70 2.76 10.39
N GLU A 288 19.46 2.47 11.67
CA GLU A 288 20.31 1.61 12.49
C GLU A 288 20.42 0.21 11.91
N LEU A 289 19.28 -0.40 11.55
CA LEU A 289 19.23 -1.71 10.90
C LEU A 289 20.08 -1.75 9.62
N ILE A 290 19.89 -0.77 8.74
CA ILE A 290 20.63 -0.71 7.48
C ILE A 290 22.12 -0.48 7.69
N SER A 291 22.51 0.31 8.68
CA SER A 291 23.94 0.57 8.98
C SER A 291 24.65 -0.64 9.57
N LYS A 292 23.98 -1.40 10.45
CA LYS A 292 24.52 -2.58 11.14
C LYS A 292 24.39 -3.90 10.38
N TRP A 293 23.66 -3.91 9.25
CA TRP A 293 23.49 -5.12 8.45
C TRP A 293 24.76 -5.42 7.66
N ASN A 294 25.51 -6.45 8.08
CA ASN A 294 26.70 -6.97 7.42
C ASN A 294 26.42 -8.26 6.67
#